data_2a945f8467d16bead8a098919687e981
#
_entry.id   2a945f8467d16bead8a098919687e981
#
_cell.length_a   1.000
_cell.length_b   1.000
_cell.length_c   1.000
_cell.angle_alpha   90.00
_cell.angle_beta   90.00
_cell.angle_gamma   90.00
#
_symmetry.space_group_name_H-M   'P 1'
#
loop_
_entity.id
_entity.type
_entity.pdbx_description
1 polymer ?
#
loop_
_entity_poly.entity_id
_entity_poly.type
_entity_poly.pdbx_seq_one_letter_code
_entity_poly.pdbx_strand_id
1 'polypeptide(L)'
;MAADLEQAVNAPGDELAPAALAIARIEYPSLDSAGYLDALERMGDEAAGRVARAGARGQEAIRVLNEYLYDEQRFTGNREQYDDPRNSFLNVVLDRRTGIPITLAVVYLEVARRAGVQVTGVNFPGHFLLRAADERARMHYSGDFVIVDPFHGGALLSELDCREMLRQHVGDEAAFDTGLLQPATRREIVVRMLVNLKRLYVRMRSFPQARFVADLLLTVDPTAVSELRDRGLLAYHLQDFGAALRDLENYLQLLPRQVEEPEPSTMTAEIGDETSEEEVADESTQIWEHIKNLRKRVAGFN
;
A
#
# COMPACT_ATOMS: atom_id res chain seq x y z
N MET A 1 -7.65 16.77 8.17
CA MET A 1 -6.75 15.74 7.66
C MET A 1 -7.52 14.60 6.98
N ALA A 2 -8.47 13.89 7.62
CA ALA A 2 -9.24 12.84 6.94
C ALA A 2 -9.96 13.35 5.69
N ALA A 3 -10.67 14.49 5.80
CA ALA A 3 -11.31 15.14 4.66
C ALA A 3 -10.32 15.56 3.56
N ASP A 4 -9.14 16.05 3.92
CA ASP A 4 -8.10 16.43 2.93
C ASP A 4 -7.57 15.18 2.20
N LEU A 5 -7.39 14.07 2.92
CA LEU A 5 -6.98 12.80 2.34
C LEU A 5 -8.05 12.25 1.39
N GLU A 6 -9.31 12.22 1.83
CA GLU A 6 -10.44 11.79 1.01
C GLU A 6 -10.57 12.64 -0.26
N GLN A 7 -10.45 13.96 -0.13
CA GLN A 7 -10.44 14.87 -1.26
C GLN A 7 -9.28 14.58 -2.22
N ALA A 8 -8.06 14.37 -1.70
CA ALA A 8 -6.89 14.07 -2.51
C ALA A 8 -7.01 12.73 -3.24
N VAL A 9 -7.59 11.70 -2.61
CA VAL A 9 -7.82 10.39 -3.23
C VAL A 9 -8.86 10.46 -4.34
N ASN A 10 -9.92 11.27 -4.16
CA ASN A 10 -11.04 11.40 -5.10
C ASN A 10 -10.85 12.54 -6.13
N ALA A 11 -9.76 13.31 -6.05
CA ALA A 11 -9.47 14.39 -6.99
C ALA A 11 -9.31 13.85 -8.43
N PRO A 12 -9.61 14.61 -9.48
CA PRO A 12 -9.32 14.20 -10.85
C PRO A 12 -7.81 14.10 -11.11
N GLY A 13 -7.40 13.28 -12.10
CA GLY A 13 -6.00 13.09 -12.49
C GLY A 13 -5.29 11.97 -11.69
N ASP A 14 -3.97 11.82 -11.88
CA ASP A 14 -3.17 10.70 -11.36
C ASP A 14 -2.14 11.13 -10.30
N GLU A 15 -2.32 12.31 -9.71
CA GLU A 15 -1.40 12.85 -8.71
C GLU A 15 -1.52 12.10 -7.38
N LEU A 16 -0.39 11.60 -6.87
CA LEU A 16 -0.28 10.86 -5.61
C LEU A 16 0.26 11.74 -4.48
N ALA A 17 1.09 12.74 -4.82
CA ALA A 17 1.78 13.56 -3.84
C ALA A 17 0.84 14.28 -2.86
N PRO A 18 -0.31 14.85 -3.26
CA PRO A 18 -1.24 15.47 -2.30
C PRO A 18 -1.74 14.50 -1.24
N ALA A 19 -2.10 13.26 -1.62
CA ALA A 19 -2.55 12.23 -0.70
C ALA A 19 -1.40 11.76 0.21
N ALA A 20 -0.21 11.53 -0.35
CA ALA A 20 0.97 11.12 0.40
C ALA A 20 1.44 12.19 1.42
N LEU A 21 1.33 13.47 1.08
CA LEU A 21 1.60 14.59 2.01
C LEU A 21 0.49 14.75 3.05
N ALA A 22 -0.77 14.43 2.72
CA ALA A 22 -1.83 14.36 3.71
C ALA A 22 -1.58 13.26 4.74
N ILE A 23 -1.09 12.09 4.32
CA ILE A 23 -0.65 11.01 5.23
C ILE A 23 0.50 11.49 6.13
N ALA A 24 1.45 12.26 5.61
CA ALA A 24 2.57 12.77 6.41
C ALA A 24 2.13 13.67 7.57
N ARG A 25 0.95 14.29 7.50
CA ARG A 25 0.40 15.10 8.61
C ARG A 25 0.03 14.29 9.86
N ILE A 26 0.07 12.98 9.80
CA ILE A 26 -0.06 12.12 11.00
C ILE A 26 1.03 12.47 12.01
N GLU A 27 2.27 12.61 11.56
CA GLU A 27 3.43 12.93 12.41
C GLU A 27 3.84 14.42 12.29
N TYR A 28 3.45 15.09 11.20
CA TYR A 28 3.80 16.47 10.89
C TYR A 28 2.54 17.34 10.70
N PRO A 29 1.75 17.63 11.76
CA PRO A 29 0.44 18.31 11.62
C PRO A 29 0.51 19.68 10.96
N SER A 30 1.64 20.40 11.14
CA SER A 30 1.88 21.73 10.57
C SER A 30 2.62 21.71 9.24
N LEU A 31 2.64 20.54 8.55
CA LEU A 31 3.36 20.39 7.28
C LEU A 31 2.83 21.38 6.23
N ASP A 32 3.74 22.22 5.71
CA ASP A 32 3.50 22.99 4.49
C ASP A 32 3.71 22.08 3.26
N SER A 33 2.62 21.61 2.70
CA SER A 33 2.66 20.73 1.53
C SER A 33 3.07 21.46 0.25
N ALA A 34 2.87 22.77 0.15
CA ALA A 34 3.12 23.56 -1.07
C ALA A 34 4.60 23.49 -1.48
N GLY A 35 5.52 23.70 -0.56
CA GLY A 35 6.95 23.64 -0.85
C GLY A 35 7.43 22.27 -1.37
N TYR A 36 6.81 21.16 -0.91
CA TYR A 36 7.12 19.80 -1.39
C TYR A 36 6.51 19.51 -2.76
N LEU A 37 5.30 20.01 -3.02
CA LEU A 37 4.69 19.92 -4.36
C LEU A 37 5.49 20.71 -5.38
N ASP A 38 5.93 21.93 -5.06
CA ASP A 38 6.81 22.74 -5.90
C ASP A 38 8.17 22.04 -6.15
N ALA A 39 8.71 21.37 -5.14
CA ALA A 39 9.95 20.60 -5.30
C ALA A 39 9.78 19.43 -6.29
N LEU A 40 8.69 18.69 -6.20
CA LEU A 40 8.34 17.61 -7.14
C LEU A 40 8.08 18.15 -8.55
N GLU A 41 7.45 19.33 -8.67
CA GLU A 41 7.23 19.98 -9.96
C GLU A 41 8.56 20.35 -10.63
N ARG A 42 9.46 21.01 -9.90
CA ARG A 42 10.81 21.34 -10.42
C ARG A 42 11.59 20.08 -10.84
N MET A 43 11.55 19.01 -10.03
CA MET A 43 12.19 17.75 -10.40
C MET A 43 11.58 17.14 -11.67
N GLY A 44 10.28 17.23 -11.82
CA GLY A 44 9.57 16.75 -13.01
C GLY A 44 9.92 17.53 -14.25
N ASP A 45 9.97 18.86 -14.17
CA ASP A 45 10.35 19.74 -15.30
C ASP A 45 11.79 19.48 -15.75
N GLU A 46 12.69 19.28 -14.79
CA GLU A 46 14.09 18.95 -15.08
C GLU A 46 14.23 17.59 -15.77
N ALA A 47 13.51 16.59 -15.27
CA ALA A 47 13.44 15.28 -15.89
C ALA A 47 12.83 15.34 -17.31
N ALA A 48 11.77 16.12 -17.51
CA ALA A 48 11.15 16.35 -18.82
C ALA A 48 12.14 16.93 -19.82
N GLY A 49 12.93 17.93 -19.41
CA GLY A 49 13.99 18.51 -20.24
C GLY A 49 15.06 17.51 -20.65
N ARG A 50 15.40 16.55 -19.77
CA ARG A 50 16.38 15.48 -20.06
C ARG A 50 15.82 14.47 -21.05
N VAL A 51 14.61 13.95 -20.81
CA VAL A 51 13.93 13.01 -21.68
C VAL A 51 13.75 13.59 -23.09
N ALA A 52 13.36 14.87 -23.19
CA ALA A 52 13.19 15.56 -24.46
C ALA A 52 14.53 15.74 -25.21
N ARG A 53 15.62 16.17 -24.53
CA ARG A 53 16.94 16.32 -25.14
C ARG A 53 17.51 14.99 -25.65
N ALA A 54 17.27 13.89 -24.91
CA ALA A 54 17.69 12.57 -25.33
C ALA A 54 16.81 11.98 -26.45
N GLY A 55 15.62 12.55 -26.72
CA GLY A 55 14.61 11.95 -27.60
C GLY A 55 14.16 10.57 -27.10
N ALA A 56 14.29 10.32 -25.78
CA ALA A 56 14.13 9.01 -25.17
C ALA A 56 12.65 8.60 -25.08
N ARG A 57 12.37 7.31 -25.32
CA ARG A 57 11.03 6.70 -25.21
C ARG A 57 11.13 5.30 -24.63
N GLY A 58 10.04 4.79 -24.04
CA GLY A 58 10.00 3.45 -23.48
C GLY A 58 11.14 3.24 -22.48
N GLN A 59 11.83 2.12 -22.56
CA GLN A 59 12.92 1.76 -21.65
C GLN A 59 14.06 2.80 -21.61
N GLU A 60 14.31 3.52 -22.69
CA GLU A 60 15.34 4.57 -22.71
C GLU A 60 14.93 5.77 -21.84
N ALA A 61 13.64 6.15 -21.85
CA ALA A 61 13.14 7.18 -20.96
C ALA A 61 13.26 6.76 -19.49
N ILE A 62 13.03 5.47 -19.18
CA ILE A 62 13.24 4.92 -17.84
C ILE A 62 14.70 5.04 -17.41
N ARG A 63 15.68 4.76 -18.30
CA ARG A 63 17.10 4.95 -17.97
C ARG A 63 17.45 6.40 -17.65
N VAL A 64 16.92 7.34 -18.43
CA VAL A 64 17.10 8.78 -18.17
C VAL A 64 16.51 9.19 -16.82
N LEU A 65 15.31 8.68 -16.47
CA LEU A 65 14.70 8.92 -15.16
C LEU A 65 15.51 8.29 -14.02
N ASN A 66 16.03 7.08 -14.22
CA ASN A 66 16.85 6.39 -13.22
C ASN A 66 18.15 7.14 -12.95
N GLU A 67 18.88 7.54 -14.01
CA GLU A 67 20.08 8.37 -13.89
C GLU A 67 19.79 9.66 -13.11
N TYR A 68 18.71 10.35 -13.47
CA TYR A 68 18.32 11.57 -12.78
C TYR A 68 17.97 11.33 -11.30
N LEU A 69 17.08 10.38 -11.01
CA LEU A 69 16.58 10.17 -9.64
C LEU A 69 17.61 9.52 -8.72
N TYR A 70 18.34 8.52 -9.20
CA TYR A 70 19.21 7.71 -8.33
C TYR A 70 20.67 8.18 -8.37
N ASP A 71 21.20 8.55 -9.53
CA ASP A 71 22.62 8.95 -9.63
C ASP A 71 22.81 10.43 -9.30
N GLU A 72 21.89 11.32 -9.73
CA GLU A 72 22.04 12.75 -9.49
C GLU A 72 21.28 13.23 -8.24
N GLN A 73 19.97 12.93 -8.12
CA GLN A 73 19.16 13.32 -6.97
C GLN A 73 19.41 12.44 -5.74
N ARG A 74 20.13 11.31 -5.90
CA ARG A 74 20.60 10.42 -4.84
C ARG A 74 19.49 9.76 -4.03
N PHE A 75 18.33 9.51 -4.62
CA PHE A 75 17.32 8.69 -3.96
C PHE A 75 17.83 7.26 -3.76
N THR A 76 17.51 6.66 -2.61
CA THR A 76 17.96 5.29 -2.30
C THR A 76 16.97 4.58 -1.38
N GLY A 77 16.92 3.26 -1.46
CA GLY A 77 16.18 2.42 -0.52
C GLY A 77 16.87 2.33 0.83
N ASN A 78 16.13 2.51 1.92
CA ASN A 78 16.65 2.37 3.28
C ASN A 78 16.70 0.89 3.68
N ARG A 79 17.81 0.22 3.38
CA ARG A 79 18.01 -1.20 3.71
C ARG A 79 18.39 -1.43 5.18
N GLU A 80 19.13 -0.48 5.77
CA GLU A 80 19.66 -0.61 7.14
C GLU A 80 18.58 -0.36 8.19
N GLN A 81 17.67 0.58 7.92
CA GLN A 81 16.61 0.97 8.83
C GLN A 81 15.25 0.94 8.08
N TYR A 82 14.91 -0.23 7.53
CA TYR A 82 13.69 -0.39 6.75
C TYR A 82 12.44 -0.02 7.54
N ASP A 83 12.38 -0.38 8.81
CA ASP A 83 11.28 -0.14 9.74
C ASP A 83 11.30 1.25 10.41
N ASP A 84 12.11 2.19 9.94
CA ASP A 84 12.03 3.58 10.38
C ASP A 84 10.74 4.24 9.84
N PRO A 85 9.82 4.72 10.71
CA PRO A 85 8.56 5.34 10.26
C PRO A 85 8.77 6.50 9.28
N ARG A 86 9.88 7.21 9.40
CA ARG A 86 10.25 8.32 8.53
C ARG A 86 10.36 7.94 7.05
N ASN A 87 10.61 6.67 6.76
CA ASN A 87 10.63 6.16 5.39
C ASN A 87 9.24 6.14 4.72
N SER A 88 8.17 6.23 5.51
CA SER A 88 6.78 6.19 5.03
C SER A 88 6.19 7.58 4.73
N PHE A 89 6.88 8.67 5.09
CA PHE A 89 6.38 10.03 4.92
C PHE A 89 7.07 10.74 3.78
N LEU A 90 6.29 11.14 2.77
CA LEU A 90 6.81 11.69 1.51
C LEU A 90 7.68 12.95 1.73
N ASN A 91 7.30 13.84 2.65
CA ASN A 91 8.12 15.02 2.99
C ASN A 91 9.53 14.63 3.46
N VAL A 92 9.61 13.65 4.37
CA VAL A 92 10.90 13.19 4.91
C VAL A 92 11.71 12.44 3.86
N VAL A 93 11.04 11.66 3.00
CA VAL A 93 11.71 10.98 1.88
C VAL A 93 12.28 11.99 0.89
N LEU A 94 11.57 13.07 0.60
CA LEU A 94 12.07 14.17 -0.25
C LEU A 94 13.27 14.89 0.37
N ASP A 95 13.26 15.11 1.70
CA ASP A 95 14.36 15.77 2.42
C ASP A 95 15.60 14.87 2.53
N ARG A 96 15.40 13.58 2.88
CA ARG A 96 16.48 12.62 3.15
C ARG A 96 16.96 11.85 1.93
N ARG A 97 16.23 11.92 0.83
CA ARG A 97 16.46 11.11 -0.38
C ARG A 97 16.46 9.59 -0.11
N THR A 98 15.77 9.16 0.93
CA THR A 98 15.79 7.78 1.41
C THR A 98 14.39 7.36 1.82
N GLY A 99 13.94 6.18 1.35
CA GLY A 99 12.58 5.70 1.62
C GLY A 99 12.42 4.19 1.50
N ILE A 100 11.18 3.71 1.62
CA ILE A 100 10.75 2.34 1.34
C ILE A 100 10.22 2.24 -0.11
N PRO A 101 10.01 1.01 -0.64
CA PRO A 101 9.61 0.84 -2.05
C PRO A 101 8.46 1.74 -2.49
N ILE A 102 7.37 1.81 -1.71
CA ILE A 102 6.18 2.56 -2.11
C ILE A 102 6.38 4.08 -2.08
N THR A 103 7.12 4.63 -1.12
CA THR A 103 7.37 6.08 -1.05
C THR A 103 8.34 6.55 -2.12
N LEU A 104 9.34 5.73 -2.45
CA LEU A 104 10.22 5.97 -3.60
C LEU A 104 9.45 5.85 -4.92
N ALA A 105 8.52 4.90 -5.02
CA ALA A 105 7.62 4.78 -6.15
C ALA A 105 6.75 6.04 -6.34
N VAL A 106 6.22 6.62 -5.26
CA VAL A 106 5.44 7.87 -5.32
C VAL A 106 6.29 9.01 -5.90
N VAL A 107 7.55 9.17 -5.43
CA VAL A 107 8.47 10.17 -6.01
C VAL A 107 8.69 9.91 -7.50
N TYR A 108 8.96 8.66 -7.87
CA TYR A 108 9.20 8.27 -9.25
C TYR A 108 7.98 8.56 -10.15
N LEU A 109 6.78 8.16 -9.71
CA LEU A 109 5.53 8.36 -10.44
C LEU A 109 5.24 9.85 -10.66
N GLU A 110 5.44 10.68 -9.64
CA GLU A 110 5.23 12.12 -9.76
C GLU A 110 6.21 12.79 -10.73
N VAL A 111 7.47 12.39 -10.70
CA VAL A 111 8.49 12.91 -11.64
C VAL A 111 8.24 12.38 -13.06
N ALA A 112 7.95 11.08 -13.22
CA ALA A 112 7.67 10.47 -14.52
C ALA A 112 6.44 11.09 -15.19
N ARG A 113 5.36 11.30 -14.44
CA ARG A 113 4.13 11.93 -14.92
C ARG A 113 4.40 13.32 -15.53
N ARG A 114 5.16 14.16 -14.82
CA ARG A 114 5.55 15.50 -15.29
C ARG A 114 6.52 15.44 -16.48
N ALA A 115 7.38 14.43 -16.48
CA ALA A 115 8.28 14.19 -17.62
C ALA A 115 7.58 13.63 -18.87
N GLY A 116 6.27 13.35 -18.79
CA GLY A 116 5.49 12.76 -19.90
C GLY A 116 5.83 11.28 -20.15
N VAL A 117 6.42 10.59 -19.17
CA VAL A 117 6.74 9.16 -19.24
C VAL A 117 5.64 8.37 -18.57
N GLN A 118 5.03 7.42 -19.30
CA GLN A 118 3.94 6.61 -18.79
C GLN A 118 4.47 5.51 -17.86
N VAL A 119 4.27 5.72 -16.56
CA VAL A 119 4.62 4.77 -15.50
C VAL A 119 3.43 4.63 -14.55
N THR A 120 3.15 3.42 -14.11
CA THR A 120 2.11 3.10 -13.14
C THR A 120 2.69 2.32 -11.97
N GLY A 121 2.07 2.42 -10.79
CA GLY A 121 2.43 1.61 -9.63
C GLY A 121 1.90 0.17 -9.76
N VAL A 122 2.57 -0.76 -9.12
CA VAL A 122 2.19 -2.18 -9.03
C VAL A 122 2.21 -2.62 -7.57
N ASN A 123 1.06 -3.04 -7.04
CA ASN A 123 0.92 -3.60 -5.69
C ASN A 123 1.46 -5.04 -5.62
N PHE A 124 2.77 -5.20 -5.80
CA PHE A 124 3.37 -6.52 -5.77
C PHE A 124 3.40 -7.10 -4.34
N PRO A 125 3.12 -8.42 -4.15
CA PRO A 125 3.16 -9.05 -2.83
C PRO A 125 4.55 -8.89 -2.17
N GLY A 126 4.58 -8.39 -0.94
CA GLY A 126 5.81 -8.14 -0.20
C GLY A 126 6.63 -6.93 -0.67
N HIS A 127 6.37 -6.38 -1.86
CA HIS A 127 7.11 -5.26 -2.44
C HIS A 127 6.18 -4.24 -3.12
N PHE A 128 6.74 -3.15 -3.64
CA PHE A 128 6.02 -2.22 -4.50
C PHE A 128 6.89 -1.92 -5.72
N LEU A 129 6.36 -2.17 -6.90
CA LEU A 129 7.06 -2.05 -8.17
C LEU A 129 6.44 -0.95 -9.04
N LEU A 130 7.10 -0.65 -10.14
CA LEU A 130 6.60 0.25 -11.17
C LEU A 130 6.52 -0.51 -12.50
N ARG A 131 5.53 -0.16 -13.30
CA ARG A 131 5.32 -0.68 -14.65
C ARG A 131 5.37 0.48 -15.63
N ALA A 132 6.29 0.40 -16.59
CA ALA A 132 6.44 1.39 -17.63
C ALA A 132 6.07 0.81 -19.00
N ALA A 133 5.32 1.55 -19.82
CA ALA A 133 4.97 1.14 -21.16
C ALA A 133 6.20 1.08 -22.06
N ASP A 134 6.41 -0.04 -22.74
CA ASP A 134 7.45 -0.19 -23.78
C ASP A 134 7.02 -1.25 -24.82
N GLU A 135 6.69 -0.80 -26.02
CA GLU A 135 6.28 -1.69 -27.12
C GLU A 135 7.38 -2.71 -27.52
N ARG A 136 8.63 -2.49 -27.12
CA ARG A 136 9.76 -3.39 -27.39
C ARG A 136 9.94 -4.48 -26.34
N ALA A 137 9.22 -4.38 -25.22
CA ALA A 137 9.37 -5.27 -24.08
C ALA A 137 8.83 -6.69 -24.32
N ARG A 138 8.10 -6.94 -25.40
CA ARG A 138 7.51 -8.26 -25.76
C ARG A 138 8.48 -9.44 -25.78
N MET A 139 9.77 -9.15 -25.88
CA MET A 139 10.80 -10.21 -25.84
C MET A 139 11.06 -10.75 -24.41
N HIS A 140 10.65 -10.03 -23.36
CA HIS A 140 10.95 -10.34 -21.97
C HIS A 140 9.71 -10.48 -21.08
N TYR A 141 8.57 -10.01 -21.56
CA TYR A 141 7.28 -10.05 -20.86
C TYR A 141 6.17 -10.48 -21.81
N SER A 142 5.10 -11.02 -21.24
CA SER A 142 3.86 -11.31 -21.97
C SER A 142 3.08 -10.05 -22.39
N GLY A 143 3.70 -8.85 -22.31
CA GLY A 143 3.08 -7.55 -22.61
C GLY A 143 4.07 -6.47 -23.00
N ASP A 144 3.53 -5.32 -23.44
CA ASP A 144 4.27 -4.14 -23.89
C ASP A 144 4.71 -3.25 -22.72
N PHE A 145 5.44 -3.81 -21.75
CA PHE A 145 5.89 -3.07 -20.57
C PHE A 145 7.19 -3.65 -19.99
N VAL A 146 7.85 -2.85 -19.19
CA VAL A 146 8.98 -3.24 -18.34
C VAL A 146 8.63 -2.99 -16.88
N ILE A 147 9.17 -3.81 -15.98
CA ILE A 147 9.03 -3.63 -14.53
C ILE A 147 10.30 -2.96 -13.99
N VAL A 148 10.08 -1.99 -13.11
CA VAL A 148 11.12 -1.18 -12.50
C VAL A 148 11.03 -1.29 -10.99
N ASP A 149 12.15 -1.53 -10.31
CA ASP A 149 12.22 -1.58 -8.85
C ASP A 149 12.72 -0.24 -8.30
N PRO A 150 11.84 0.59 -7.72
CA PRO A 150 12.22 1.89 -7.21
C PRO A 150 13.12 1.83 -5.96
N PHE A 151 13.12 0.70 -5.26
CA PHE A 151 13.93 0.51 -4.05
C PHE A 151 15.38 0.13 -4.36
N HIS A 152 15.59 -0.51 -5.49
CA HIS A 152 16.89 -0.96 -5.96
C HIS A 152 17.42 -0.11 -7.11
N GLY A 153 17.30 1.23 -7.00
CA GLY A 153 17.89 2.17 -7.94
C GLY A 153 17.24 2.14 -9.33
N GLY A 154 15.97 1.79 -9.42
CA GLY A 154 15.28 1.69 -10.70
C GLY A 154 15.69 0.47 -11.54
N ALA A 155 16.20 -0.60 -10.91
CA ALA A 155 16.57 -1.82 -11.60
C ALA A 155 15.40 -2.34 -12.45
N LEU A 156 15.72 -2.72 -13.70
CA LEU A 156 14.75 -3.36 -14.59
C LEU A 156 14.68 -4.85 -14.25
N LEU A 157 13.48 -5.33 -13.95
CA LEU A 157 13.24 -6.73 -13.58
C LEU A 157 12.63 -7.49 -14.75
N SER A 158 13.08 -8.72 -14.96
CA SER A 158 12.40 -9.68 -15.82
C SER A 158 11.23 -10.35 -15.09
N GLU A 159 10.39 -11.08 -15.82
CA GLU A 159 9.34 -11.91 -15.20
C GLU A 159 9.94 -12.98 -14.27
N LEU A 160 11.13 -13.49 -14.59
CA LEU A 160 11.84 -14.44 -13.75
C LEU A 160 12.28 -13.81 -12.42
N ASP A 161 12.77 -12.56 -12.46
CA ASP A 161 13.15 -11.81 -11.25
C ASP A 161 11.90 -11.55 -10.38
N CYS A 162 10.76 -11.22 -10.98
CA CYS A 162 9.50 -11.05 -10.26
C CYS A 162 9.03 -12.36 -9.60
N ARG A 163 9.16 -13.51 -10.29
CA ARG A 163 8.84 -14.83 -9.72
C ARG A 163 9.73 -15.16 -8.53
N GLU A 164 11.02 -14.89 -8.64
CA GLU A 164 11.97 -15.10 -7.56
C GLU A 164 11.67 -14.19 -6.37
N MET A 165 11.38 -12.92 -6.62
CA MET A 165 10.97 -11.96 -5.60
C MET A 165 9.69 -12.40 -4.87
N LEU A 166 8.70 -12.94 -5.60
CA LEU A 166 7.46 -13.46 -5.00
C LEU A 166 7.78 -14.61 -4.04
N ARG A 167 8.60 -15.57 -4.47
CA ARG A 167 9.00 -16.71 -3.62
C ARG A 167 9.71 -16.26 -2.34
N GLN A 168 10.59 -15.29 -2.45
CA GLN A 168 11.32 -14.76 -1.29
C GLN A 168 10.42 -14.05 -0.27
N HIS A 169 9.32 -13.42 -0.70
CA HIS A 169 8.45 -12.63 0.18
C HIS A 169 7.22 -13.39 0.68
N VAL A 170 6.72 -14.34 -0.09
CA VAL A 170 5.44 -15.03 0.20
C VAL A 170 5.68 -16.51 0.50
N GLY A 171 6.72 -17.11 -0.08
CA GLY A 171 7.06 -18.52 0.08
C GLY A 171 7.09 -19.27 -1.25
N ASP A 172 7.69 -20.45 -1.23
CA ASP A 172 7.94 -21.27 -2.44
C ASP A 172 6.67 -21.76 -3.14
N GLU A 173 5.56 -21.88 -2.42
CA GLU A 173 4.27 -22.34 -2.93
C GLU A 173 3.47 -21.24 -3.64
N ALA A 174 3.92 -19.98 -3.57
CA ALA A 174 3.22 -18.85 -4.18
C ALA A 174 3.21 -18.97 -5.71
N ALA A 175 2.02 -19.14 -6.28
CA ALA A 175 1.83 -19.17 -7.72
C ALA A 175 2.00 -17.77 -8.30
N PHE A 176 2.93 -17.60 -9.24
CA PHE A 176 3.08 -16.35 -9.97
C PHE A 176 2.05 -16.29 -11.11
N ASP A 177 1.26 -15.24 -11.09
CA ASP A 177 0.35 -14.85 -12.17
C ASP A 177 0.72 -13.45 -12.68
N THR A 178 0.61 -13.23 -13.98
CA THR A 178 0.86 -11.92 -14.60
C THR A 178 -0.13 -10.85 -14.12
N GLY A 179 -1.27 -11.24 -13.56
CA GLY A 179 -2.21 -10.37 -12.85
C GLY A 179 -1.57 -9.62 -11.68
N LEU A 180 -0.53 -10.20 -11.04
CA LEU A 180 0.25 -9.53 -9.99
C LEU A 180 1.03 -8.30 -10.48
N LEU A 181 1.20 -8.15 -11.80
CA LEU A 181 1.87 -7.02 -12.43
C LEU A 181 0.89 -5.98 -12.99
N GLN A 182 -0.39 -6.05 -12.64
CA GLN A 182 -1.38 -5.07 -13.10
C GLN A 182 -1.17 -3.70 -12.44
N PRO A 183 -1.48 -2.62 -13.17
CA PRO A 183 -1.43 -1.27 -12.62
C PRO A 183 -2.34 -1.10 -11.42
N ALA A 184 -1.82 -0.56 -10.35
CA ALA A 184 -2.57 -0.15 -9.18
C ALA A 184 -3.19 1.23 -9.39
N THR A 185 -4.44 1.39 -8.96
CA THR A 185 -5.13 2.68 -8.91
C THR A 185 -4.54 3.59 -7.81
N ARG A 186 -4.77 4.90 -7.90
CA ARG A 186 -4.40 5.85 -6.84
C ARG A 186 -4.91 5.40 -5.47
N ARG A 187 -6.17 5.00 -5.37
CA ARG A 187 -6.79 4.53 -4.12
C ARG A 187 -6.04 3.33 -3.55
N GLU A 188 -5.73 2.33 -4.35
CA GLU A 188 -4.98 1.15 -3.92
C GLU A 188 -3.57 1.50 -3.44
N ILE A 189 -2.89 2.45 -4.10
CA ILE A 189 -1.57 2.93 -3.66
C ILE A 189 -1.67 3.61 -2.30
N VAL A 190 -2.65 4.51 -2.11
CA VAL A 190 -2.87 5.20 -0.83
C VAL A 190 -3.25 4.21 0.29
N VAL A 191 -4.15 3.25 0.01
CA VAL A 191 -4.48 2.17 0.94
C VAL A 191 -3.22 1.39 1.32
N ARG A 192 -2.37 1.01 0.35
CA ARG A 192 -1.12 0.29 0.62
C ARG A 192 -0.16 1.11 1.48
N MET A 193 -0.04 2.44 1.27
CA MET A 193 0.76 3.32 2.13
C MET A 193 0.25 3.29 3.57
N LEU A 194 -1.05 3.43 3.77
CA LEU A 194 -1.69 3.40 5.09
C LEU A 194 -1.55 2.03 5.76
N VAL A 195 -1.76 0.93 5.04
CA VAL A 195 -1.58 -0.44 5.57
C VAL A 195 -0.14 -0.68 6.03
N ASN A 196 0.85 -0.26 5.24
CA ASN A 196 2.25 -0.35 5.63
C ASN A 196 2.51 0.44 6.93
N LEU A 197 1.99 1.66 7.03
CA LEU A 197 2.15 2.51 8.20
C LEU A 197 1.42 1.93 9.43
N LYS A 198 0.19 1.41 9.28
CA LYS A 198 -0.55 0.72 10.35
C LYS A 198 0.25 -0.46 10.89
N ARG A 199 0.73 -1.34 10.01
CA ARG A 199 1.55 -2.50 10.38
C ARG A 199 2.81 -2.09 11.14
N LEU A 200 3.46 -1.03 10.71
CA LEU A 200 4.63 -0.48 11.38
C LEU A 200 4.31 0.01 12.79
N TYR A 201 3.27 0.83 12.97
CA TYR A 201 2.84 1.30 14.29
C TYR A 201 2.42 0.16 15.22
N VAL A 202 1.76 -0.88 14.69
CA VAL A 202 1.43 -2.09 15.49
C VAL A 202 2.71 -2.78 15.98
N ARG A 203 3.70 -2.99 15.12
CA ARG A 203 5.01 -3.57 15.51
C ARG A 203 5.71 -2.73 16.57
N MET A 204 5.64 -1.41 16.46
CA MET A 204 6.20 -0.46 17.43
C MET A 204 5.35 -0.33 18.70
N ARG A 205 4.21 -1.00 18.79
CA ARG A 205 3.21 -0.86 19.87
C ARG A 205 2.67 0.57 20.05
N SER A 206 2.72 1.38 19.00
CA SER A 206 2.13 2.71 18.94
C SER A 206 0.65 2.61 18.57
N PHE A 207 -0.14 1.99 19.44
CA PHE A 207 -1.56 1.67 19.18
C PHE A 207 -2.44 2.90 18.92
N PRO A 208 -2.23 4.07 19.55
CA PRO A 208 -3.02 5.26 19.20
C PRO A 208 -2.84 5.67 17.74
N GLN A 209 -1.60 5.68 17.23
CA GLN A 209 -1.28 5.99 15.84
C GLN A 209 -1.82 4.90 14.89
N ALA A 210 -1.65 3.63 15.24
CA ALA A 210 -2.18 2.52 14.46
C ALA A 210 -3.72 2.62 14.30
N ARG A 211 -4.44 2.95 15.39
CA ARG A 211 -5.89 3.16 15.38
C ARG A 211 -6.28 4.33 14.49
N PHE A 212 -5.54 5.44 14.60
CA PHE A 212 -5.79 6.60 13.76
C PHE A 212 -5.59 6.30 12.26
N VAL A 213 -4.58 5.49 11.92
CA VAL A 213 -4.40 5.02 10.53
C VAL A 213 -5.53 4.10 10.08
N ALA A 214 -6.06 3.24 10.96
CA ALA A 214 -7.23 2.43 10.65
C ALA A 214 -8.49 3.29 10.39
N ASP A 215 -8.68 4.40 11.13
CA ASP A 215 -9.72 5.37 10.82
C ASP A 215 -9.56 6.00 9.42
N LEU A 216 -8.32 6.33 9.02
CA LEU A 216 -8.04 6.85 7.68
C LEU A 216 -8.28 5.80 6.59
N LEU A 217 -7.93 4.53 6.84
CA LEU A 217 -8.21 3.42 5.92
C LEU A 217 -9.71 3.29 5.67
N LEU A 218 -10.52 3.31 6.72
CA LEU A 218 -11.98 3.26 6.60
C LEU A 218 -12.58 4.52 5.96
N THR A 219 -11.89 5.67 6.02
CA THR A 219 -12.29 6.88 5.28
C THR A 219 -12.02 6.72 3.79
N VAL A 220 -10.86 6.15 3.43
CA VAL A 220 -10.47 5.93 2.02
C VAL A 220 -11.25 4.78 1.40
N ASP A 221 -11.44 3.69 2.15
CA ASP A 221 -12.20 2.52 1.75
C ASP A 221 -13.19 2.08 2.84
N PRO A 222 -14.42 2.61 2.83
CA PRO A 222 -15.45 2.22 3.80
C PRO A 222 -15.87 0.76 3.71
N THR A 223 -15.51 0.06 2.64
CA THR A 223 -15.86 -1.35 2.41
C THR A 223 -14.81 -2.33 2.95
N ALA A 224 -13.68 -1.83 3.46
CA ALA A 224 -12.61 -2.63 4.02
C ALA A 224 -13.00 -3.23 5.39
N VAL A 225 -13.80 -4.29 5.36
CA VAL A 225 -14.36 -4.94 6.57
C VAL A 225 -13.27 -5.37 7.55
N SER A 226 -12.13 -5.85 7.07
CA SER A 226 -10.96 -6.21 7.90
C SER A 226 -10.43 -5.04 8.75
N GLU A 227 -10.57 -3.81 8.26
CA GLU A 227 -10.13 -2.63 9.00
C GLU A 227 -11.03 -2.31 10.22
N LEU A 228 -12.32 -2.69 10.18
CA LEU A 228 -13.18 -2.61 11.37
C LEU A 228 -12.70 -3.54 12.47
N ARG A 229 -12.33 -4.78 12.11
CA ARG A 229 -11.73 -5.74 13.04
C ARG A 229 -10.46 -5.17 13.67
N ASP A 230 -9.53 -4.72 12.83
CA ASP A 230 -8.24 -4.21 13.28
C ASP A 230 -8.40 -2.99 14.18
N ARG A 231 -9.30 -2.06 13.84
CA ARG A 231 -9.62 -0.89 14.66
C ARG A 231 -10.25 -1.28 16.00
N GLY A 232 -11.13 -2.26 15.99
CA GLY A 232 -11.73 -2.81 17.20
C GLY A 232 -10.70 -3.46 18.12
N LEU A 233 -9.76 -4.24 17.59
CA LEU A 233 -8.67 -4.83 18.37
C LEU A 233 -7.72 -3.77 18.93
N LEU A 234 -7.40 -2.74 18.15
CA LEU A 234 -6.60 -1.59 18.60
C LEU A 234 -7.31 -0.82 19.72
N ALA A 235 -8.63 -0.60 19.61
CA ALA A 235 -9.43 0.00 20.66
C ALA A 235 -9.40 -0.85 21.95
N TYR A 236 -9.42 -2.17 21.82
CA TYR A 236 -9.28 -3.08 22.98
C TYR A 236 -7.93 -2.89 23.68
N HIS A 237 -6.83 -2.83 22.93
CA HIS A 237 -5.51 -2.57 23.49
C HIS A 237 -5.40 -1.22 24.18
N LEU A 238 -6.16 -0.22 23.71
CA LEU A 238 -6.25 1.11 24.30
C LEU A 238 -7.26 1.20 25.45
N GLN A 239 -7.88 0.09 25.84
CA GLN A 239 -8.92 0.01 26.88
C GLN A 239 -10.19 0.82 26.56
N ASP A 240 -10.39 1.20 25.31
CA ASP A 240 -11.65 1.78 24.82
C ASP A 240 -12.62 0.65 24.46
N PHE A 241 -13.13 -0.01 25.50
CA PHE A 241 -13.94 -1.21 25.35
C PHE A 241 -15.27 -0.96 24.63
N GLY A 242 -15.80 0.25 24.74
CA GLY A 242 -17.03 0.64 24.04
C GLY A 242 -16.83 0.73 22.53
N ALA A 243 -15.73 1.33 22.07
CA ALA A 243 -15.39 1.38 20.66
C ALA A 243 -15.01 -0.02 20.12
N ALA A 244 -14.23 -0.78 20.91
CA ALA A 244 -13.85 -2.14 20.54
C ALA A 244 -15.08 -3.02 20.29
N LEU A 245 -16.07 -2.97 21.20
CA LEU A 245 -17.29 -3.76 21.08
C LEU A 245 -18.09 -3.39 19.82
N ARG A 246 -18.28 -2.09 19.57
CA ARG A 246 -19.01 -1.63 18.37
C ARG A 246 -18.34 -2.09 17.07
N ASP A 247 -17.03 -1.92 16.96
CA ASP A 247 -16.31 -2.25 15.73
C ASP A 247 -16.27 -3.76 15.47
N LEU A 248 -16.04 -4.57 16.51
CA LEU A 248 -16.01 -6.02 16.38
C LEU A 248 -17.40 -6.62 16.12
N GLU A 249 -18.46 -6.06 16.73
CA GLU A 249 -19.84 -6.48 16.43
C GLU A 249 -20.22 -6.13 14.98
N ASN A 250 -19.87 -4.93 14.50
CA ASN A 250 -20.09 -4.53 13.12
C ASN A 250 -19.32 -5.41 12.14
N TYR A 251 -18.06 -5.74 12.46
CA TYR A 251 -17.26 -6.66 11.67
C TYR A 251 -17.97 -8.01 11.47
N LEU A 252 -18.43 -8.63 12.57
CA LEU A 252 -19.12 -9.92 12.49
C LEU A 252 -20.48 -9.85 11.75
N GLN A 253 -21.17 -8.70 11.80
CA GLN A 253 -22.41 -8.53 11.04
C GLN A 253 -22.19 -8.41 9.52
N LEU A 254 -21.01 -7.92 9.11
CA LEU A 254 -20.65 -7.71 7.70
C LEU A 254 -19.96 -8.93 7.08
N LEU A 255 -19.51 -9.88 7.91
CA LEU A 255 -19.03 -11.15 7.36
C LEU A 255 -20.18 -11.87 6.64
N PRO A 256 -19.90 -12.49 5.49
CA PRO A 256 -20.88 -13.36 4.85
C PRO A 256 -21.36 -14.37 5.88
N ARG A 257 -22.68 -14.43 6.12
CA ARG A 257 -23.24 -15.50 6.94
C ARG A 257 -22.89 -16.81 6.22
N GLN A 258 -22.04 -17.61 6.83
CA GLN A 258 -21.93 -19.02 6.42
C GLN A 258 -23.33 -19.60 6.59
N VAL A 259 -23.84 -20.11 5.49
CA VAL A 259 -25.18 -20.72 5.38
C VAL A 259 -25.39 -21.69 6.54
N GLU A 260 -26.55 -21.55 7.20
CA GLU A 260 -27.07 -22.48 8.21
C GLU A 260 -26.83 -23.94 7.79
N GLU A 261 -26.54 -24.77 8.80
CA GLU A 261 -26.31 -26.21 8.81
C GLU A 261 -26.68 -26.97 7.51
N PRO A 262 -25.76 -27.76 6.95
CA PRO A 262 -26.09 -28.61 5.80
C PRO A 262 -27.02 -29.72 6.27
N GLU A 263 -28.24 -29.76 5.69
CA GLU A 263 -29.04 -30.97 5.67
C GLU A 263 -28.20 -32.11 5.08
N PRO A 264 -28.24 -33.34 5.64
CA PRO A 264 -27.40 -34.43 5.19
C PRO A 264 -27.94 -35.02 3.91
N SER A 265 -27.50 -34.58 2.75
CA SER A 265 -27.58 -35.45 1.57
C SER A 265 -26.65 -35.06 0.41
N THR A 266 -25.94 -36.07 -0.01
CA THR A 266 -25.28 -36.31 -1.30
C THR A 266 -23.93 -35.65 -1.59
N MET A 267 -22.90 -36.51 -1.45
CA MET A 267 -21.56 -36.41 -2.02
C MET A 267 -21.58 -35.99 -3.49
N THR A 268 -20.91 -34.92 -3.81
CA THR A 268 -20.08 -34.80 -5.01
C THR A 268 -18.91 -33.89 -4.64
N ALA A 269 -17.71 -34.48 -4.74
CA ALA A 269 -16.46 -33.82 -4.45
C ALA A 269 -16.17 -32.77 -5.54
N GLU A 270 -16.09 -31.48 -5.13
CA GLU A 270 -15.32 -30.49 -5.88
C GLU A 270 -14.25 -29.93 -4.93
N ILE A 271 -13.01 -30.12 -5.34
CA ILE A 271 -11.80 -29.68 -4.66
C ILE A 271 -11.70 -28.16 -4.88
N GLY A 272 -11.95 -27.35 -3.86
CA GLY A 272 -11.81 -25.91 -3.87
C GLY A 272 -11.57 -25.38 -2.45
N ASP A 273 -10.36 -24.97 -2.21
CA ASP A 273 -9.87 -24.01 -1.20
C ASP A 273 -10.47 -24.11 0.24
N GLU A 274 -10.26 -25.24 0.89
CA GLU A 274 -10.70 -25.49 2.27
C GLU A 274 -9.92 -24.67 3.33
N THR A 275 -8.73 -24.13 2.99
CA THR A 275 -7.88 -23.40 3.94
C THR A 275 -8.38 -21.99 4.30
N SER A 276 -9.09 -21.32 3.42
CA SER A 276 -9.61 -19.97 3.68
C SER A 276 -10.86 -19.96 4.57
N GLU A 277 -11.69 -20.99 4.51
CA GLU A 277 -12.94 -21.08 5.31
C GLU A 277 -12.65 -21.48 6.76
N GLU A 278 -11.72 -22.38 7.02
CA GLU A 278 -11.29 -22.76 8.37
C GLU A 278 -10.60 -21.59 9.10
N GLU A 279 -9.73 -20.83 8.42
CA GLU A 279 -9.07 -19.66 9.00
C GLU A 279 -10.09 -18.56 9.39
N VAL A 280 -11.08 -18.30 8.56
CA VAL A 280 -12.15 -17.32 8.84
C VAL A 280 -13.06 -17.80 9.99
N ALA A 281 -13.34 -19.10 10.07
CA ALA A 281 -14.14 -19.67 11.15
C ALA A 281 -13.41 -19.61 12.50
N ASP A 282 -12.11 -19.90 12.53
CA ASP A 282 -11.30 -19.82 13.74
C ASP A 282 -11.15 -18.36 14.20
N GLU A 283 -10.90 -17.44 13.29
CA GLU A 283 -10.83 -16.00 13.57
C GLU A 283 -12.15 -15.46 14.13
N SER A 284 -13.27 -15.84 13.54
CA SER A 284 -14.61 -15.46 14.03
C SER A 284 -14.85 -15.95 15.44
N THR A 285 -14.42 -17.17 15.76
CA THR A 285 -14.55 -17.77 17.10
C THR A 285 -13.71 -16.99 18.12
N GLN A 286 -12.47 -16.64 17.79
CA GLN A 286 -11.61 -15.83 18.67
C GLN A 286 -12.22 -14.43 18.91
N ILE A 287 -12.77 -13.80 17.91
CA ILE A 287 -13.44 -12.49 18.04
C ILE A 287 -14.68 -12.61 18.93
N TRP A 288 -15.49 -13.67 18.80
CA TRP A 288 -16.62 -13.91 19.68
C TRP A 288 -16.22 -14.04 21.16
N GLU A 289 -15.12 -14.72 21.45
CA GLU A 289 -14.58 -14.79 22.81
C GLU A 289 -14.14 -13.40 23.33
N HIS A 290 -13.51 -12.59 22.50
CA HIS A 290 -13.20 -11.20 22.83
C HIS A 290 -14.45 -10.38 23.12
N ILE A 291 -15.50 -10.50 22.31
CA ILE A 291 -16.77 -9.80 22.51
C ILE A 291 -17.46 -10.23 23.82
N LYS A 292 -17.49 -11.53 24.12
CA LYS A 292 -18.04 -12.01 25.42
C LYS A 292 -17.32 -11.38 26.61
N ASN A 293 -15.99 -11.31 26.55
CA ASN A 293 -15.18 -10.72 27.59
C ASN A 293 -15.39 -9.20 27.69
N LEU A 294 -15.51 -8.51 26.55
CA LEU A 294 -15.82 -7.09 26.49
C LEU A 294 -17.19 -6.76 27.08
N ARG A 295 -18.24 -7.51 26.71
CA ARG A 295 -19.59 -7.31 27.26
C ARG A 295 -19.63 -7.44 28.78
N LYS A 296 -18.91 -8.42 29.36
CA LYS A 296 -18.75 -8.56 30.80
C LYS A 296 -18.05 -7.35 31.44
N ARG A 297 -17.00 -6.83 30.82
CA ARG A 297 -16.27 -5.66 31.31
C ARG A 297 -17.10 -4.39 31.22
N VAL A 298 -17.77 -4.14 30.10
CA VAL A 298 -18.63 -2.97 29.90
C VAL A 298 -19.83 -3.01 30.88
N ALA A 299 -20.43 -4.17 31.11
CA ALA A 299 -21.52 -4.33 32.09
C ALA A 299 -21.06 -4.15 33.55
N GLY A 300 -19.81 -4.42 33.87
CA GLY A 300 -19.24 -4.21 35.22
C GLY A 300 -18.84 -2.77 35.52
N PHE A 301 -18.87 -1.86 34.55
CA PHE A 301 -18.61 -0.42 34.71
C PHE A 301 -19.89 0.42 34.83
N ASN A 302 -21.08 -0.17 34.67
CA ASN A 302 -22.40 0.41 34.93
C ASN A 302 -22.98 -0.11 36.27
#